data_53a0676f8464e0909ab630aa4d20621d
#
_entry.id   53a0676f8464e0909ab630aa4d20621d
#
_cell.length_a   1.000
_cell.length_b   1.000
_cell.length_c   1.000
_cell.angle_alpha   90.00
_cell.angle_beta   90.00
_cell.angle_gamma   90.00
#
_symmetry.space_group_name_H-M   'P 1'
#
loop_
_entity.id
_entity.type
_entity.pdbx_description
1 polymer ?
#
loop_
_entity_poly.entity_id
_entity_poly.type
_entity_poly.pdbx_seq_one_letter_code
_entity_poly.pdbx_strand_id
1 'polypeptide(L)'
;MLWSDRLAKVKAAKYNAIDVYFPWNYHEPREGCWDFSGEKDVAAFLDLASEAGLRVLARPGPYICSEWDGGALPAWLYPKSGLELRQNNELFLGYVEKWYQKILGILKDYQFSKGGPVIGVQLDNELDFFDCHDRVGYIGALRD
;
A
#
# COMPACT_ATOMS: atom_id res chain seq x y z
N MET A 1 12.06 12.45 12.50
CA MET A 1 11.47 11.93 11.24
C MET A 1 12.02 12.72 10.06
N LEU A 2 12.47 12.07 8.98
CA LEU A 2 13.14 12.73 7.83
C LEU A 2 12.20 13.03 6.65
N TRP A 3 10.89 12.82 6.79
CA TRP A 3 9.93 12.95 5.68
C TRP A 3 9.93 14.36 5.06
N SER A 4 9.83 15.40 5.91
CA SER A 4 9.81 16.80 5.42
C SER A 4 11.06 17.14 4.61
N ASP A 5 12.25 16.72 5.09
CA ASP A 5 13.52 16.94 4.38
C ASP A 5 13.53 16.22 3.01
N ARG A 6 13.04 14.97 2.96
CA ARG A 6 12.99 14.18 1.72
C ARG A 6 12.01 14.78 0.72
N LEU A 7 10.80 15.14 1.17
CA LEU A 7 9.78 15.76 0.33
C LEU A 7 10.25 17.13 -0.21
N ALA A 8 10.91 17.93 0.62
CA ALA A 8 11.49 19.20 0.18
C ALA A 8 12.56 19.00 -0.91
N LYS A 9 13.42 17.99 -0.81
CA LYS A 9 14.42 17.65 -1.84
C LYS A 9 13.78 17.19 -3.13
N VAL A 10 12.74 16.36 -3.06
CA VAL A 10 11.96 15.95 -4.24
C VAL A 10 11.35 17.17 -4.93
N LYS A 11 10.77 18.08 -4.16
CA LYS A 11 10.18 19.32 -4.70
C LYS A 11 11.25 20.23 -5.32
N ALA A 12 12.41 20.38 -4.67
CA ALA A 12 13.53 21.16 -5.20
C ALA A 12 14.06 20.58 -6.53
N ALA A 13 14.00 19.27 -6.70
CA ALA A 13 14.31 18.58 -7.96
C ALA A 13 13.23 18.74 -9.04
N LYS A 14 12.19 19.56 -8.80
CA LYS A 14 11.09 19.88 -9.72
C LYS A 14 10.11 18.74 -10.00
N TYR A 15 10.10 17.68 -9.19
CA TYR A 15 9.03 16.68 -9.24
C TYR A 15 7.72 17.27 -8.71
N ASN A 16 6.60 16.79 -9.25
CA ASN A 16 5.25 17.19 -8.87
C ASN A 16 4.43 16.03 -8.29
N ALA A 17 4.95 14.80 -8.39
CA ALA A 17 4.32 13.59 -7.87
C ALA A 17 5.38 12.62 -7.36
N ILE A 18 4.95 11.73 -6.47
CA ILE A 18 5.73 10.63 -5.90
C ILE A 18 4.90 9.34 -5.90
N ASP A 19 5.57 8.20 -6.10
CA ASP A 19 5.04 6.89 -5.76
C ASP A 19 5.30 6.62 -4.29
N VAL A 20 4.31 6.10 -3.57
CA VAL A 20 4.42 5.77 -2.15
C VAL A 20 3.95 4.35 -1.90
N TYR A 21 4.86 3.51 -1.45
CA TYR A 21 4.56 2.15 -1.01
C TYR A 21 4.06 2.16 0.44
N PHE A 22 3.06 1.33 0.71
CA PHE A 22 2.55 1.08 2.06
C PHE A 22 2.74 -0.40 2.40
N PRO A 23 3.84 -0.77 3.09
CA PRO A 23 4.16 -2.17 3.34
C PRO A 23 3.20 -2.79 4.36
N TRP A 24 2.43 -3.80 3.97
CA TRP A 24 1.47 -4.47 4.85
C TRP A 24 2.14 -5.04 6.11
N ASN A 25 3.24 -5.79 5.96
CA ASN A 25 3.95 -6.40 7.10
C ASN A 25 4.55 -5.38 8.08
N TYR A 26 4.77 -4.14 7.64
CA TYR A 26 5.24 -3.05 8.50
C TYR A 26 4.13 -2.51 9.39
N HIS A 27 2.92 -2.46 8.87
CA HIS A 27 1.74 -1.99 9.59
C HIS A 27 1.04 -3.12 10.38
N GLU A 28 1.21 -4.39 9.98
CA GLU A 28 0.67 -5.56 10.65
C GLU A 28 1.77 -6.64 10.83
N PRO A 29 2.76 -6.41 11.70
CA PRO A 29 3.88 -7.33 11.91
C PRO A 29 3.45 -8.67 12.53
N ARG A 30 2.31 -8.71 13.21
CA ARG A 30 1.64 -9.89 13.74
C ARG A 30 0.15 -9.81 13.44
N GLU A 31 -0.46 -10.94 13.12
CA GLU A 31 -1.88 -11.01 12.76
C GLU A 31 -2.75 -10.26 13.77
N GLY A 32 -3.55 -9.32 13.28
CA GLY A 32 -4.44 -8.47 14.08
C GLY A 32 -3.77 -7.32 14.84
N CYS A 33 -2.43 -7.23 14.82
CA CYS A 33 -1.68 -6.18 15.52
C CYS A 33 -1.31 -5.04 14.57
N TRP A 34 -2.21 -4.08 14.44
CA TRP A 34 -2.07 -2.92 13.56
C TRP A 34 -1.32 -1.78 14.22
N ASP A 35 -0.41 -1.13 13.47
CA ASP A 35 0.35 0.02 13.93
C ASP A 35 0.46 1.08 12.82
N PHE A 36 -0.15 2.23 13.05
CA PHE A 36 -0.12 3.42 12.19
C PHE A 36 0.37 4.65 12.97
N SER A 37 1.26 4.44 13.94
CA SER A 37 1.77 5.51 14.79
C SER A 37 3.23 5.88 14.48
N GLY A 38 3.66 7.08 14.86
CA GLY A 38 5.04 7.54 14.73
C GLY A 38 5.54 7.50 13.27
N GLU A 39 6.58 6.73 12.99
CA GLU A 39 7.12 6.59 11.62
C GLU A 39 6.24 5.74 10.68
N LYS A 40 5.13 5.19 11.19
CA LYS A 40 4.13 4.45 10.44
C LYS A 40 2.84 5.26 10.22
N ASP A 41 2.82 6.52 10.60
CA ASP A 41 1.66 7.40 10.46
C ASP A 41 1.48 7.84 9.01
N VAL A 42 0.63 7.10 8.30
CA VAL A 42 0.30 7.34 6.89
C VAL A 42 -0.38 8.69 6.70
N ALA A 43 -1.28 9.07 7.63
CA ALA A 43 -2.00 10.33 7.56
C ALA A 43 -1.03 11.51 7.67
N ALA A 44 -0.15 11.51 8.67
CA ALA A 44 0.86 12.54 8.85
C ALA A 44 1.82 12.64 7.65
N PHE A 45 2.17 11.52 7.01
CA PHE A 45 2.97 11.55 5.78
C PHE A 45 2.23 12.22 4.62
N LEU A 46 0.95 11.90 4.44
CA LEU A 46 0.12 12.46 3.36
C LEU A 46 -0.15 13.96 3.57
N ASP A 47 -0.30 14.41 4.82
CA ASP A 47 -0.36 15.84 5.17
C ASP A 47 0.90 16.57 4.70
N LEU A 48 2.09 16.04 5.04
CA LEU A 48 3.36 16.62 4.62
C LEU A 48 3.55 16.61 3.09
N ALA A 49 3.10 15.56 2.39
CA ALA A 49 3.14 15.51 0.93
C ALA A 49 2.23 16.59 0.31
N SER A 50 1.05 16.78 0.90
CA SER A 50 0.10 17.82 0.50
C SER A 50 0.68 19.21 0.72
N GLU A 51 1.24 19.50 1.89
CA GLU A 51 1.90 20.76 2.22
C GLU A 51 3.08 21.06 1.27
N ALA A 52 3.85 20.05 0.89
CA ALA A 52 4.91 20.17 -0.10
C ALA A 52 4.39 20.38 -1.54
N GLY A 53 3.08 20.31 -1.76
CA GLY A 53 2.46 20.41 -3.09
C GLY A 53 2.82 19.26 -4.01
N LEU A 54 3.01 18.05 -3.46
CA LEU A 54 3.27 16.82 -4.20
C LEU A 54 2.00 15.98 -4.33
N ARG A 55 1.80 15.39 -5.49
CA ARG A 55 0.78 14.37 -5.72
C ARG A 55 1.32 13.00 -5.33
N VAL A 56 0.43 12.09 -4.95
CA VAL A 56 0.77 10.75 -4.49
C VAL A 56 0.06 9.70 -5.33
N LEU A 57 0.82 8.81 -5.96
CA LEU A 57 0.33 7.53 -6.43
C LEU A 57 0.52 6.52 -5.29
N ALA A 58 -0.58 6.09 -4.69
CA ALA A 58 -0.56 5.18 -3.55
C ALA A 58 -0.38 3.72 -4.02
N ARG A 59 0.52 2.97 -3.40
CA ARG A 59 0.81 1.58 -3.73
C ARG A 59 0.68 0.68 -2.50
N PRO A 60 -0.56 0.34 -2.09
CA PRO A 60 -0.82 -0.46 -0.89
C PRO A 60 -0.63 -1.97 -1.11
N GLY A 61 -0.26 -2.41 -2.28
CA GLY A 61 -0.08 -3.81 -2.60
C GLY A 61 -1.38 -4.54 -2.95
N PRO A 62 -1.55 -5.76 -2.40
CA PRO A 62 -0.97 -6.38 -1.19
C PRO A 62 0.52 -6.73 -1.27
N TYR A 63 1.03 -7.09 -2.45
CA TYR A 63 2.44 -7.27 -2.74
C TYR A 63 3.01 -6.01 -3.38
N ILE A 64 4.15 -5.51 -2.91
CA ILE A 64 4.75 -4.28 -3.42
C ILE A 64 6.17 -4.46 -4.00
N CYS A 65 6.80 -5.62 -3.86
CA CYS A 65 8.21 -5.84 -4.18
C CYS A 65 9.14 -4.87 -3.43
N SER A 66 9.56 -3.79 -4.05
CA SER A 66 10.21 -2.59 -3.46
C SER A 66 11.45 -2.90 -2.60
N GLU A 67 12.19 -3.98 -2.92
CA GLU A 67 13.32 -4.48 -2.12
C GLU A 67 12.94 -4.63 -0.63
N TRP A 68 11.67 -4.92 -0.36
CA TRP A 68 11.11 -5.10 0.97
C TRP A 68 10.90 -6.59 1.30
N ASP A 69 11.12 -6.98 2.54
CA ASP A 69 10.98 -8.37 3.00
C ASP A 69 9.64 -8.99 2.58
N GLY A 70 9.71 -10.12 1.84
CA GLY A 70 8.53 -10.82 1.34
C GLY A 70 7.65 -9.99 0.40
N GLY A 71 8.19 -8.88 -0.19
CA GLY A 71 7.39 -7.92 -0.96
C GLY A 71 6.28 -7.26 -0.15
N ALA A 72 6.49 -7.15 1.16
CA ALA A 72 5.59 -6.64 2.19
C ALA A 72 4.42 -7.57 2.57
N LEU A 73 4.36 -8.78 2.07
CA LEU A 73 3.41 -9.77 2.59
C LEU A 73 3.81 -10.20 4.01
N PRO A 74 2.90 -10.16 4.99
CA PRO A 74 3.21 -10.57 6.34
C PRO A 74 3.66 -12.03 6.46
N ALA A 75 4.75 -12.27 7.20
CA ALA A 75 5.31 -13.62 7.37
C ALA A 75 4.32 -14.61 8.00
N TRP A 76 3.37 -14.13 8.81
CA TRP A 76 2.34 -14.95 9.44
C TRP A 76 1.29 -15.50 8.45
N LEU A 77 1.25 -15.03 7.19
CA LEU A 77 0.41 -15.62 6.14
C LEU A 77 0.96 -16.95 5.63
N TYR A 78 2.27 -17.10 5.52
CA TYR A 78 2.92 -18.24 4.86
C TYR A 78 2.59 -19.62 5.47
N PRO A 79 2.46 -19.80 6.80
CA PRO A 79 2.14 -21.09 7.38
C PRO A 79 0.67 -21.49 7.30
N LYS A 80 -0.20 -20.64 6.74
CA LYS A 80 -1.65 -20.91 6.70
C LYS A 80 -1.99 -21.94 5.63
N SER A 81 -2.56 -23.08 6.05
CA SER A 81 -2.98 -24.13 5.12
C SER A 81 -4.06 -23.68 4.18
N GLY A 82 -3.95 -23.99 2.89
CA GLY A 82 -4.91 -23.63 1.86
C GLY A 82 -4.86 -22.18 1.40
N LEU A 83 -3.93 -21.37 1.94
CA LEU A 83 -3.72 -20.00 1.51
C LEU A 83 -2.73 -19.98 0.33
N GLU A 84 -3.13 -19.39 -0.77
CA GLU A 84 -2.30 -19.17 -1.96
C GLU A 84 -2.09 -17.67 -2.16
N LEU A 85 -0.84 -17.24 -1.96
CA LEU A 85 -0.48 -15.82 -2.06
C LEU A 85 -0.62 -15.31 -3.49
N ARG A 86 -1.13 -14.09 -3.65
CA ARG A 86 -1.28 -13.40 -4.94
C ARG A 86 -2.10 -14.21 -5.97
N GLN A 87 -3.08 -14.95 -5.49
CA GLN A 87 -4.04 -15.72 -6.30
C GLN A 87 -5.47 -15.26 -6.02
N ASN A 88 -6.38 -15.59 -6.92
CA ASN A 88 -7.81 -15.48 -6.67
C ASN A 88 -8.23 -16.58 -5.68
N ASN A 89 -7.69 -16.52 -4.47
CA ASN A 89 -7.86 -17.45 -3.38
C ASN A 89 -8.68 -16.79 -2.27
N GLU A 90 -9.84 -17.34 -1.95
CA GLU A 90 -10.79 -16.76 -1.02
C GLU A 90 -10.17 -16.45 0.36
N LEU A 91 -9.30 -17.37 0.85
CA LEU A 91 -8.65 -17.20 2.14
C LEU A 91 -7.65 -16.04 2.10
N PHE A 92 -6.83 -15.95 1.06
CA PHE A 92 -5.89 -14.84 0.87
C PHE A 92 -6.62 -13.50 0.72
N LEU A 93 -7.63 -13.46 -0.14
CA LEU A 93 -8.43 -12.25 -0.37
C LEU A 93 -9.13 -11.77 0.89
N GLY A 94 -9.61 -12.68 1.74
CA GLY A 94 -10.20 -12.31 3.04
C GLY A 94 -9.20 -11.65 4.02
N TYR A 95 -7.89 -11.95 3.91
CA TYR A 95 -6.85 -11.21 4.64
C TYR A 95 -6.52 -9.87 3.99
N VAL A 96 -6.46 -9.83 2.66
CA VAL A 96 -6.23 -8.59 1.91
C VAL A 96 -7.36 -7.58 2.16
N GLU A 97 -8.60 -8.02 2.21
CA GLU A 97 -9.74 -7.17 2.56
C GLU A 97 -9.53 -6.45 3.89
N LYS A 98 -9.08 -7.17 4.93
CA LYS A 98 -8.79 -6.56 6.24
C LYS A 98 -7.68 -5.50 6.16
N TRP A 99 -6.63 -5.77 5.39
CA TRP A 99 -5.56 -4.81 5.11
C TRP A 99 -6.11 -3.58 4.38
N TYR A 100 -6.87 -3.79 3.30
CA TYR A 100 -7.45 -2.71 2.51
C TYR A 100 -8.45 -1.87 3.31
N GLN A 101 -9.26 -2.47 4.18
CA GLN A 101 -10.13 -1.71 5.08
C GLN A 101 -9.34 -0.72 5.96
N LYS A 102 -8.12 -1.07 6.38
CA LYS A 102 -7.25 -0.17 7.15
C LYS A 102 -6.62 0.91 6.29
N ILE A 103 -5.85 0.51 5.29
CA ILE A 103 -5.05 1.46 4.50
C ILE A 103 -5.93 2.33 3.59
N LEU A 104 -6.89 1.75 2.88
CA LEU A 104 -7.80 2.51 2.03
C LEU A 104 -8.76 3.36 2.85
N GLY A 105 -9.08 2.92 4.09
CA GLY A 105 -9.83 3.72 5.05
C GLY A 105 -9.14 5.07 5.37
N ILE A 106 -7.80 5.08 5.43
CA ILE A 106 -7.01 6.31 5.57
C ILE A 106 -6.96 7.05 4.24
N LEU A 107 -6.53 6.39 3.15
CA LEU A 107 -6.32 7.01 1.83
C LEU A 107 -7.55 7.70 1.27
N LYS A 108 -8.75 7.19 1.58
CA LYS A 108 -10.01 7.74 1.08
C LYS A 108 -10.26 9.19 1.51
N ASP A 109 -9.70 9.62 2.64
CA ASP A 109 -9.85 10.99 3.12
C ASP A 109 -8.81 11.94 2.49
N TYR A 110 -7.79 11.39 1.87
CA TYR A 110 -6.72 12.09 1.17
C TYR A 110 -6.84 12.06 -0.35
N GLN A 111 -7.98 11.64 -0.90
CA GLN A 111 -8.22 11.61 -2.34
C GLN A 111 -8.18 13.02 -2.95
N PHE A 112 -7.69 13.12 -4.19
CA PHE A 112 -7.64 14.37 -4.94
C PHE A 112 -9.01 15.04 -5.06
N SER A 113 -10.07 14.27 -5.25
CA SER A 113 -11.46 14.75 -5.30
C SER A 113 -11.93 15.41 -4.00
N LYS A 114 -11.24 15.17 -2.89
CA LYS A 114 -11.48 15.79 -1.57
C LYS A 114 -10.45 16.87 -1.22
N GLY A 115 -9.60 17.26 -2.17
CA GLY A 115 -8.52 18.23 -1.95
C GLY A 115 -7.21 17.63 -1.45
N GLY A 116 -7.13 16.31 -1.25
CA GLY A 116 -5.91 15.61 -0.80
C GLY A 116 -4.90 15.39 -1.93
N PRO A 117 -3.73 14.81 -1.59
CA PRO A 117 -2.65 14.58 -2.55
C PRO A 117 -2.82 13.31 -3.39
N VAL A 118 -3.64 12.33 -2.98
CA VAL A 118 -3.74 11.00 -3.61
C VAL A 118 -4.50 11.08 -4.93
N ILE A 119 -3.81 10.83 -6.05
CA ILE A 119 -4.34 10.89 -7.41
C ILE A 119 -4.69 9.53 -8.00
N GLY A 120 -4.22 8.44 -7.40
CA GLY A 120 -4.48 7.08 -7.87
C GLY A 120 -3.98 6.04 -6.88
N VAL A 121 -4.46 4.81 -7.09
CA VAL A 121 -4.04 3.63 -6.33
C VAL A 121 -3.60 2.57 -7.33
N GLN A 122 -2.40 2.01 -7.13
CA GLN A 122 -1.95 0.83 -7.86
C GLN A 122 -2.26 -0.42 -7.05
N LEU A 123 -2.95 -1.36 -7.67
CA LEU A 123 -3.27 -2.67 -7.08
C LEU A 123 -2.16 -3.65 -7.41
N ASP A 124 -1.61 -4.34 -6.40
CA ASP A 124 -0.51 -5.30 -6.52
C ASP A 124 0.74 -4.70 -7.21
N ASN A 125 1.73 -5.50 -7.54
CA ASN A 125 2.94 -5.06 -8.22
C ASN A 125 3.48 -6.17 -9.14
N GLU A 126 3.77 -5.81 -10.40
CA GLU A 126 4.43 -6.71 -11.36
C GLU A 126 3.79 -8.10 -11.43
N LEU A 127 2.46 -8.16 -11.49
CA LEU A 127 1.73 -9.42 -11.50
C LEU A 127 2.04 -10.28 -12.74
N ASP A 128 2.51 -9.64 -13.83
CA ASP A 128 2.89 -10.34 -15.07
C ASP A 128 4.13 -11.22 -14.89
N PHE A 129 4.98 -10.92 -13.91
CA PHE A 129 6.15 -11.71 -13.56
C PHE A 129 5.87 -12.79 -12.51
N PHE A 130 4.63 -12.89 -12.05
CA PHE A 130 4.19 -13.87 -11.08
C PHE A 130 3.26 -14.91 -11.72
N ASP A 131 3.39 -16.18 -11.31
CA ASP A 131 2.50 -17.26 -11.78
C ASP A 131 1.14 -17.18 -11.09
N CYS A 132 0.31 -16.26 -11.58
CA CYS A 132 -1.06 -16.09 -11.14
C CYS A 132 -2.01 -16.79 -12.12
N HIS A 133 -2.75 -17.78 -11.64
CA HIS A 133 -3.59 -18.64 -12.48
C HIS A 133 -4.82 -17.90 -13.04
N ASP A 134 -5.41 -17.01 -12.23
CA ASP A 134 -6.57 -16.20 -12.60
C ASP A 134 -6.29 -14.71 -12.33
N ARG A 135 -5.46 -14.10 -13.17
CA ARG A 135 -5.07 -12.68 -13.02
C ARG A 135 -6.26 -11.73 -13.08
N VAL A 136 -7.20 -11.99 -13.97
CA VAL A 136 -8.36 -11.11 -14.17
C VAL A 136 -9.27 -11.16 -12.95
N GLY A 137 -9.58 -12.36 -12.46
CA GLY A 137 -10.37 -12.54 -11.24
C GLY A 137 -9.67 -11.98 -10.01
N TYR A 138 -8.36 -12.21 -9.88
CA TYR A 138 -7.57 -11.68 -8.76
C TYR A 138 -7.58 -10.15 -8.72
N ILE A 139 -7.22 -9.47 -9.82
CA ILE A 139 -7.23 -8.00 -9.88
C ILE A 139 -8.66 -7.45 -9.76
N GLY A 140 -9.65 -8.14 -10.31
CA GLY A 140 -11.06 -7.81 -10.12
C GLY A 140 -11.44 -7.81 -8.64
N ALA A 141 -11.09 -8.86 -7.91
CA ALA A 141 -11.36 -8.96 -6.47
C ALA A 141 -10.61 -7.91 -5.62
N LEU A 142 -9.41 -7.49 -6.05
CA LEU A 142 -8.69 -6.39 -5.38
C LEU A 142 -9.33 -5.02 -5.61
N ARG A 143 -10.00 -4.84 -6.77
CA ARG A 143 -10.65 -3.57 -7.15
C ARG A 143 -11.98 -3.38 -6.44
N ASP A 144 -12.79 -4.42 -6.29
CA ASP A 144 -14.18 -4.42 -5.81
C ASP A 144 -14.24 -4.38 -4.27
#